data_5e7d1f781b87d4d7c656b20f78213366
#
_entry.id   5e7d1f781b87d4d7c656b20f78213366
#
_cell.length_a   1.000
_cell.length_b   1.000
_cell.length_c   1.000
_cell.angle_alpha   90.00
_cell.angle_beta   90.00
_cell.angle_gamma   90.00
#
_symmetry.space_group_name_H-M   'P 1'
#
loop_
_entity.id
_entity.type
_entity.pdbx_description
1 polymer ?
#
loop_
_entity_poly.entity_id
_entity_poly.type
_entity_poly.pdbx_seq_one_letter_code
_entity_poly.pdbx_strand_id
1 'polypeptide(L)'
;GKMVSENPIMSSSILACISQWGTFFSPGMSLTKSMRNMVSARNTSTAAIRWSVKLFMIDNLFGGFERKYRKLFFPMLLLCRISCYICMNFMVMERRLFIFCFLAVVVWQSVALAAGMSSFTALTASLDEAIEAHRHYVAVREGRIARLKRQLLDADTANLSFFRWNGEIYKEYKAYICDSAIHYLRVNLDWAERYGQRNAALETRLELAHLMASAGMYEEAAELLRQTDKASLPTHLMPDYYNACHKLYTELSFYTLDDSFKKHYQALATHYDDSLMQVLLPSSPLYLERRETREAAAGHPDEALSINDTRLAHAKPNTPEYALVTYQRSLLYRRLGNREEEKRYLALSALTDIRLSITDHASLWNLAELLYEEGDMEHAYRYIRFSWDETNRYNARSRSLQTAGILSLIDLTYQAMREKQNDRLRLYLWLISALIVLLVVAVGFIYRQMQRLSAARNKLEHANEQLQLSNNIKEEYVGRFMNLCSVYINRLDTYRRMVNKKISAGQMEELLKMVRSREVLDTGLKELYDNFDTAFLHLFPDFVDKFNDLLQPEERIVLRKGELLNTELRIFALIRLGIDDSSQIAEFLRYSVNTIYNYRAKVKNKARISREDFEIRLMQIR
;
A
#
# COMPACT_ATOMS: atom_id res chain seq x y z
N GLY A 1 -20.98 -3.59 29.83
CA GLY A 1 -20.70 -2.27 30.38
C GLY A 1 -19.35 -2.21 31.08
N LYS A 2 -18.32 -1.73 30.42
CA LYS A 2 -17.15 -1.11 31.04
C LYS A 2 -16.50 -0.21 30.01
N MET A 3 -16.31 1.02 30.44
CA MET A 3 -15.80 2.15 29.66
C MET A 3 -14.35 1.92 29.24
N VAL A 4 -14.08 2.28 28.00
CA VAL A 4 -12.72 2.50 27.47
C VAL A 4 -12.35 3.94 27.81
N SER A 5 -11.26 4.16 28.53
CA SER A 5 -10.72 5.47 28.88
C SER A 5 -10.03 6.09 27.67
N GLU A 6 -10.58 7.17 27.15
CA GLU A 6 -9.96 8.00 26.14
C GLU A 6 -8.79 8.81 26.69
N ASN A 7 -7.70 8.86 25.93
CA ASN A 7 -6.49 9.61 26.26
C ASN A 7 -6.70 11.12 26.02
N PRO A 8 -6.55 12.02 27.01
CA PRO A 8 -6.94 13.43 26.91
C PRO A 8 -5.92 14.36 26.22
N ILE A 9 -4.85 13.85 25.60
CA ILE A 9 -3.75 14.71 25.08
C ILE A 9 -3.97 15.16 23.63
N MET A 10 -4.89 14.57 22.88
CA MET A 10 -5.15 14.98 21.48
C MET A 10 -6.25 16.03 21.30
N SER A 11 -7.08 16.29 22.32
CA SER A 11 -8.22 17.21 22.18
C SER A 11 -7.87 18.69 22.42
N SER A 12 -6.81 19.00 23.16
CA SER A 12 -6.46 20.40 23.51
C SER A 12 -5.75 21.16 22.37
N SER A 13 -5.01 20.48 21.51
CA SER A 13 -4.28 21.14 20.42
C SER A 13 -5.17 21.50 19.22
N ILE A 14 -6.24 20.74 18.98
CA ILE A 14 -7.21 21.01 17.90
C ILE A 14 -8.16 22.14 18.27
N LEU A 15 -8.57 22.20 19.54
CA LEU A 15 -9.43 23.29 20.05
C LEU A 15 -8.71 24.64 20.14
N ALA A 16 -7.41 24.66 20.43
CA ALA A 16 -6.60 25.87 20.43
C ALA A 16 -6.40 26.46 19.01
N CYS A 17 -6.30 25.61 17.99
CA CYS A 17 -6.25 26.07 16.60
C CYS A 17 -7.59 26.65 16.11
N ILE A 18 -8.72 26.09 16.53
CA ILE A 18 -10.06 26.57 16.12
C ILE A 18 -10.39 27.90 16.79
N SER A 19 -9.95 28.17 18.02
CA SER A 19 -10.20 29.44 18.74
C SER A 19 -9.41 30.61 18.16
N GLN A 20 -8.24 30.43 17.59
CA GLN A 20 -7.47 31.49 16.91
C GLN A 20 -8.05 31.90 15.56
N TRP A 21 -8.85 31.08 14.90
CA TRP A 21 -9.52 31.41 13.64
C TRP A 21 -10.88 32.08 13.81
N GLY A 22 -11.52 31.91 14.96
CA GLY A 22 -12.82 32.55 15.31
C GLY A 22 -12.73 34.08 15.49
N THR A 23 -11.57 34.65 15.74
CA THR A 23 -11.36 36.09 15.93
C THR A 23 -11.15 36.87 14.63
N PHE A 24 -10.98 36.20 13.47
CA PHE A 24 -10.82 36.88 12.17
C PHE A 24 -12.12 37.16 11.40
N PHE A 25 -13.25 36.60 11.80
CA PHE A 25 -14.54 36.81 11.15
C PHE A 25 -15.63 37.16 12.16
N SER A 26 -15.83 38.45 12.44
CA SER A 26 -17.04 38.92 13.07
C SER A 26 -18.14 39.20 12.02
N PRO A 27 -19.40 38.80 12.27
CA PRO A 27 -20.51 39.07 11.34
C PRO A 27 -20.82 40.56 11.31
N GLY A 28 -20.48 41.22 10.21
CA GLY A 28 -20.81 42.64 10.01
C GLY A 28 -19.83 43.47 9.17
N MET A 29 -18.68 42.91 8.75
CA MET A 29 -17.76 43.67 7.89
C MET A 29 -18.05 43.47 6.39
N SER A 30 -18.18 44.61 5.67
CA SER A 30 -18.32 44.59 4.20
C SER A 30 -17.09 44.03 3.51
N LEU A 31 -17.29 43.29 2.43
CA LEU A 31 -16.26 42.58 1.61
C LEU A 31 -15.05 43.48 1.26
N THR A 32 -15.25 44.78 1.07
CA THR A 32 -14.20 45.74 0.68
C THR A 32 -13.21 46.06 1.80
N LYS A 33 -13.60 45.95 3.06
CA LYS A 33 -12.74 46.19 4.22
C LYS A 33 -11.86 44.99 4.54
N SER A 34 -12.37 43.78 4.36
CA SER A 34 -11.61 42.51 4.50
C SER A 34 -10.52 42.38 3.43
N MET A 35 -10.80 42.78 2.19
CA MET A 35 -9.78 42.76 1.11
C MET A 35 -8.67 43.81 1.33
N ARG A 36 -8.95 45.00 1.87
CA ARG A 36 -7.89 45.98 2.16
C ARG A 36 -6.95 45.52 3.27
N ASN A 37 -7.43 44.82 4.27
CA ASN A 37 -6.59 44.28 5.34
C ASN A 37 -5.71 43.10 4.87
N MET A 38 -6.14 42.30 3.89
CA MET A 38 -5.32 41.25 3.28
C MET A 38 -4.21 41.79 2.39
N VAL A 39 -4.40 42.93 1.73
CA VAL A 39 -3.41 43.52 0.82
C VAL A 39 -2.33 44.31 1.59
N SER A 40 -2.60 44.73 2.84
CA SER A 40 -1.62 45.45 3.67
C SER A 40 -0.59 44.57 4.40
N ALA A 41 -0.78 43.25 4.43
CA ALA A 41 0.20 42.32 4.99
C ALA A 41 1.35 42.08 4.02
N ARG A 42 2.43 42.83 4.18
CA ARG A 42 3.61 42.92 3.28
C ARG A 42 4.48 41.68 3.17
N ASN A 43 4.09 40.46 3.64
CA ASN A 43 4.98 39.30 3.67
C ASN A 43 4.36 37.96 3.28
N THR A 44 3.35 37.93 2.42
CA THR A 44 2.82 36.67 1.85
C THR A 44 3.13 36.60 0.37
N SER A 45 3.70 35.47 -0.08
CA SER A 45 4.06 35.24 -1.48
C SER A 45 2.83 35.40 -2.39
N THR A 46 3.00 36.01 -3.55
CA THR A 46 1.96 36.24 -4.57
C THR A 46 1.18 34.96 -4.96
N ALA A 47 1.76 33.79 -4.75
CA ALA A 47 1.10 32.48 -4.94
C ALA A 47 0.03 32.21 -3.88
N ALA A 48 0.29 32.48 -2.60
CA ALA A 48 -0.67 32.26 -1.51
C ALA A 48 -1.91 33.16 -1.65
N ILE A 49 -1.73 34.40 -2.11
CA ILE A 49 -2.84 35.33 -2.37
C ILE A 49 -3.69 34.85 -3.55
N ARG A 50 -3.09 34.35 -4.64
CA ARG A 50 -3.82 33.80 -5.80
C ARG A 50 -4.64 32.56 -5.43
N TRP A 51 -4.15 31.71 -4.55
CA TRP A 51 -4.88 30.53 -4.10
C TRP A 51 -5.99 30.84 -3.11
N SER A 52 -5.78 31.79 -2.20
CA SER A 52 -6.83 32.24 -1.27
C SER A 52 -8.01 32.87 -2.01
N VAL A 53 -7.75 33.63 -3.08
CA VAL A 53 -8.79 34.19 -3.95
C VAL A 53 -9.52 33.10 -4.74
N LYS A 54 -8.82 32.07 -5.22
CA LYS A 54 -9.46 30.93 -5.90
C LYS A 54 -10.32 30.08 -4.95
N LEU A 55 -9.88 29.84 -3.72
CA LEU A 55 -10.68 29.14 -2.71
C LEU A 55 -11.95 29.94 -2.34
N PHE A 56 -11.85 31.26 -2.23
CA PHE A 56 -12.97 32.13 -1.96
C PHE A 56 -13.99 32.17 -3.11
N MET A 57 -13.52 32.12 -4.37
CA MET A 57 -14.40 32.00 -5.55
C MET A 57 -15.12 30.65 -5.60
N ILE A 58 -14.48 29.57 -5.19
CA ILE A 58 -15.07 28.23 -5.15
C ILE A 58 -16.17 28.15 -4.07
N ASP A 59 -15.97 28.72 -2.89
CA ASP A 59 -16.98 28.77 -1.83
C ASP A 59 -18.25 29.60 -2.24
N ASN A 60 -18.07 30.64 -3.04
CA ASN A 60 -19.19 31.46 -3.54
C ASN A 60 -19.92 30.79 -4.73
N LEU A 61 -19.24 30.00 -5.57
CA LEU A 61 -19.84 29.26 -6.67
C LEU A 61 -20.77 28.13 -6.19
N PHE A 62 -20.50 27.56 -5.01
CA PHE A 62 -21.28 26.47 -4.43
C PHE A 62 -22.28 26.88 -3.36
N GLY A 63 -22.40 28.19 -3.08
CA GLY A 63 -23.37 28.75 -2.10
C GLY A 63 -24.85 28.56 -2.46
N GLY A 64 -25.14 28.12 -3.68
CA GLY A 64 -26.50 27.94 -4.20
C GLY A 64 -27.01 26.49 -4.21
N PHE A 65 -26.26 25.49 -3.71
CA PHE A 65 -26.70 24.11 -3.73
C PHE A 65 -27.55 23.72 -2.52
N GLU A 66 -28.67 23.05 -2.78
CA GLU A 66 -29.67 22.60 -1.80
C GLU A 66 -29.09 21.77 -0.65
N ARG A 67 -29.67 21.90 0.56
CA ARG A 67 -29.28 21.24 1.82
C ARG A 67 -29.11 19.71 1.74
N LYS A 68 -29.71 19.06 0.75
CA LYS A 68 -29.69 17.59 0.56
C LYS A 68 -28.32 17.05 0.14
N TYR A 69 -27.51 17.83 -0.58
CA TYR A 69 -26.20 17.42 -1.08
C TYR A 69 -25.02 17.85 -0.20
N ARG A 70 -25.23 18.75 0.77
CA ARG A 70 -24.19 19.21 1.71
C ARG A 70 -23.60 18.08 2.56
N LYS A 71 -24.40 17.10 2.97
CA LYS A 71 -23.93 15.99 3.82
C LYS A 71 -23.04 14.97 3.08
N LEU A 72 -23.18 14.84 1.77
CA LEU A 72 -22.37 13.89 0.97
C LEU A 72 -21.01 14.47 0.54
N PHE A 73 -20.93 15.78 0.31
CA PHE A 73 -19.71 16.44 -0.17
C PHE A 73 -18.84 17.04 0.92
N PHE A 74 -19.37 17.21 2.14
CA PHE A 74 -18.62 17.80 3.25
C PHE A 74 -17.35 17.01 3.64
N PRO A 75 -17.34 15.67 3.69
CA PRO A 75 -16.12 14.92 3.99
C PRO A 75 -15.05 15.03 2.89
N MET A 76 -15.46 15.12 1.62
CA MET A 76 -14.55 15.21 0.48
C MET A 76 -13.92 16.61 0.37
N LEU A 77 -14.67 17.67 0.68
CA LEU A 77 -14.17 19.05 0.80
C LEU A 77 -13.23 19.22 2.00
N LEU A 78 -13.52 18.54 3.12
CA LEU A 78 -12.65 18.54 4.30
C LEU A 78 -11.32 17.82 4.01
N LEU A 79 -11.34 16.69 3.31
CA LEU A 79 -10.15 15.96 2.87
C LEU A 79 -9.32 16.76 1.85
N CYS A 80 -9.96 17.47 0.91
CA CYS A 80 -9.27 18.39 0.00
C CYS A 80 -8.65 19.60 0.75
N ARG A 81 -9.34 20.16 1.74
CA ARG A 81 -8.82 21.25 2.60
C ARG A 81 -7.62 20.78 3.43
N ILE A 82 -7.71 19.60 4.03
CA ILE A 82 -6.60 19.02 4.81
C ILE A 82 -5.41 18.68 3.89
N SER A 83 -5.65 18.10 2.73
CA SER A 83 -4.60 17.80 1.75
C SER A 83 -3.93 19.06 1.20
N CYS A 84 -4.71 20.12 0.88
CA CYS A 84 -4.14 21.41 0.47
C CYS A 84 -3.37 22.11 1.60
N TYR A 85 -3.86 22.02 2.85
CA TYR A 85 -3.16 22.60 4.01
C TYR A 85 -1.84 21.87 4.30
N ILE A 86 -1.83 20.54 4.18
CA ILE A 86 -0.62 19.73 4.29
C ILE A 86 0.36 20.04 3.14
N CYS A 87 -0.11 20.14 1.89
CA CYS A 87 0.72 20.53 0.75
C CYS A 87 1.28 21.95 0.85
N MET A 88 0.51 22.89 1.39
CA MET A 88 0.95 24.29 1.53
C MET A 88 2.01 24.45 2.63
N ASN A 89 1.85 23.77 3.77
CA ASN A 89 2.88 23.73 4.81
C ASN A 89 4.13 22.95 4.37
N PHE A 90 3.99 21.95 3.48
CA PHE A 90 5.10 21.19 2.91
C PHE A 90 5.95 22.00 1.93
N MET A 91 5.37 22.97 1.22
CA MET A 91 6.11 23.83 0.27
C MET A 91 6.87 24.97 0.95
N VAL A 92 6.53 25.33 2.19
CA VAL A 92 7.17 26.43 2.93
C VAL A 92 8.31 25.94 3.82
N MET A 93 8.35 24.65 4.16
CA MET A 93 9.45 24.07 4.92
C MET A 93 10.64 23.82 3.99
N GLU A 94 11.79 24.45 4.28
CA GLU A 94 13.04 24.19 3.56
C GLU A 94 13.30 22.66 3.50
N ARG A 95 13.64 22.15 2.31
CA ARG A 95 13.94 20.72 2.06
C ARG A 95 14.86 20.09 3.11
N ARG A 96 15.75 20.88 3.72
CA ARG A 96 16.69 20.45 4.77
C ARG A 96 15.99 20.09 6.08
N LEU A 97 14.96 20.83 6.48
CA LEU A 97 14.22 20.56 7.72
C LEU A 97 13.38 19.28 7.61
N PHE A 98 12.79 19.04 6.44
CA PHE A 98 12.05 17.82 6.17
C PHE A 98 12.93 16.57 6.18
N ILE A 99 14.10 16.63 5.54
CA ILE A 99 15.07 15.52 5.56
C ILE A 99 15.56 15.28 6.99
N PHE A 100 15.78 16.34 7.77
CA PHE A 100 16.20 16.21 9.17
C PHE A 100 15.10 15.59 10.07
N CYS A 101 13.86 16.03 9.94
CA CYS A 101 12.74 15.43 10.66
C CYS A 101 12.48 13.98 10.24
N PHE A 102 12.57 13.65 8.96
CA PHE A 102 12.44 12.29 8.46
C PHE A 102 13.57 11.39 8.98
N LEU A 103 14.82 11.85 8.92
CA LEU A 103 15.97 11.15 9.49
C LEU A 103 15.85 10.99 11.01
N ALA A 104 15.37 12.01 11.73
CA ALA A 104 15.16 11.95 13.18
C ALA A 104 14.06 10.91 13.55
N VAL A 105 12.98 10.83 12.77
CA VAL A 105 11.92 9.83 12.95
C VAL A 105 12.45 8.42 12.64
N VAL A 106 13.22 8.24 11.57
CA VAL A 106 13.83 6.95 11.21
C VAL A 106 14.87 6.52 12.26
N VAL A 107 15.68 7.45 12.75
CA VAL A 107 16.65 7.18 13.85
C VAL A 107 15.91 6.88 15.15
N TRP A 108 14.83 7.60 15.47
CA TRP A 108 14.05 7.33 16.69
C TRP A 108 13.30 5.99 16.61
N GLN A 109 12.77 5.62 15.45
CA GLN A 109 12.19 4.29 15.24
C GLN A 109 13.25 3.17 15.35
N SER A 110 14.46 3.38 14.80
CA SER A 110 15.55 2.40 14.92
C SER A 110 16.10 2.30 16.34
N VAL A 111 16.18 3.40 17.09
CA VAL A 111 16.58 3.41 18.51
C VAL A 111 15.47 2.83 19.41
N ALA A 112 14.20 3.11 19.13
CA ALA A 112 13.08 2.49 19.83
C ALA A 112 12.97 0.98 19.56
N LEU A 113 13.27 0.52 18.35
CA LEU A 113 13.37 -0.90 18.03
C LEU A 113 14.55 -1.58 18.76
N ALA A 114 15.70 -0.89 18.88
CA ALA A 114 16.87 -1.44 19.57
C ALA A 114 16.74 -1.42 21.11
N ALA A 115 16.04 -0.46 21.68
CA ALA A 115 15.80 -0.36 23.12
C ALA A 115 14.66 -1.25 23.63
N GLY A 116 13.81 -1.80 22.77
CA GLY A 116 12.64 -2.62 23.10
C GLY A 116 12.83 -4.12 22.92
N MET A 117 14.02 -4.62 22.50
CA MET A 117 14.27 -6.06 22.47
C MET A 117 14.35 -6.57 23.90
N SER A 118 13.32 -7.30 24.36
CA SER A 118 13.35 -8.01 25.64
C SER A 118 14.54 -8.99 25.62
N SER A 119 15.10 -9.29 26.80
CA SER A 119 16.22 -10.26 26.90
C SER A 119 15.85 -11.63 26.30
N PHE A 120 14.57 -11.95 26.27
CA PHE A 120 14.02 -13.16 25.65
C PHE A 120 14.08 -13.12 24.11
N THR A 121 13.80 -11.98 23.46
CA THR A 121 13.89 -11.84 22.00
C THR A 121 15.34 -12.03 21.50
N ALA A 122 16.33 -11.58 22.26
CA ALA A 122 17.73 -11.85 21.94
C ALA A 122 18.09 -13.35 22.09
N LEU A 123 17.49 -14.04 23.07
CA LEU A 123 17.65 -15.47 23.26
C LEU A 123 17.01 -16.30 22.15
N THR A 124 15.79 -15.95 21.72
CA THR A 124 15.12 -16.64 20.59
C THR A 124 15.90 -16.46 19.30
N ALA A 125 16.42 -15.26 19.01
CA ALA A 125 17.29 -15.04 17.85
C ALA A 125 18.58 -15.92 17.90
N SER A 126 19.22 -16.04 19.10
CA SER A 126 20.37 -16.91 19.27
C SER A 126 20.03 -18.40 19.15
N LEU A 127 18.80 -18.78 19.54
CA LEU A 127 18.30 -20.14 19.40
C LEU A 127 18.03 -20.48 17.94
N ASP A 128 17.43 -19.56 17.18
CA ASP A 128 17.20 -19.70 15.75
C ASP A 128 18.53 -19.84 14.99
N GLU A 129 19.51 -19.00 15.30
CA GLU A 129 20.84 -19.09 14.71
C GLU A 129 21.51 -20.45 15.03
N ALA A 130 21.36 -20.94 16.27
CA ALA A 130 21.90 -22.25 16.66
C ALA A 130 21.21 -23.41 15.92
N ILE A 131 19.89 -23.35 15.70
CA ILE A 131 19.14 -24.32 14.89
C ILE A 131 19.64 -24.32 13.45
N GLU A 132 19.84 -23.15 12.85
CA GLU A 132 20.39 -23.06 11.49
C GLU A 132 21.83 -23.59 11.40
N ALA A 133 22.65 -23.32 12.41
CA ALA A 133 24.03 -23.79 12.51
C ALA A 133 24.16 -25.25 13.01
N HIS A 134 23.06 -25.94 13.31
CA HIS A 134 23.04 -27.27 13.92
C HIS A 134 23.97 -28.28 13.24
N ARG A 135 23.98 -28.30 11.90
CA ARG A 135 24.85 -29.20 11.12
C ARG A 135 26.35 -29.03 11.45
N HIS A 136 26.76 -27.83 11.77
CA HIS A 136 28.13 -27.54 12.20
C HIS A 136 28.45 -28.21 13.55
N TYR A 137 27.54 -28.06 14.52
CA TYR A 137 27.75 -28.68 15.84
C TYR A 137 27.78 -30.19 15.78
N VAL A 138 26.89 -30.78 14.99
CA VAL A 138 26.91 -32.24 14.69
C VAL A 138 28.24 -32.66 14.07
N ALA A 139 28.73 -31.95 13.06
CA ALA A 139 30.01 -32.28 12.43
C ALA A 139 31.20 -32.21 13.41
N VAL A 140 31.19 -31.26 14.33
CA VAL A 140 32.22 -31.16 15.38
C VAL A 140 32.16 -32.39 16.30
N ARG A 141 30.95 -32.80 16.71
CA ARG A 141 30.77 -34.01 17.57
C ARG A 141 31.19 -35.28 16.85
N GLU A 142 30.73 -35.48 15.62
CA GLU A 142 31.12 -36.63 14.80
C GLU A 142 32.65 -36.69 14.57
N GLY A 143 33.28 -35.53 14.42
CA GLY A 143 34.75 -35.44 14.33
C GLY A 143 35.46 -35.87 15.62
N ARG A 144 34.89 -35.64 16.80
CA ARG A 144 35.42 -36.18 18.10
C ARG A 144 35.25 -37.69 18.17
N ILE A 145 34.04 -38.19 17.84
CA ILE A 145 33.72 -39.60 17.80
C ILE A 145 34.66 -40.33 16.82
N ALA A 146 34.87 -39.82 15.63
CA ALA A 146 35.77 -40.43 14.64
C ALA A 146 37.22 -40.49 15.11
N ARG A 147 37.69 -39.51 15.87
CA ARG A 147 39.02 -39.55 16.53
C ARG A 147 39.12 -40.65 17.55
N LEU A 148 38.13 -40.75 18.47
CA LEU A 148 38.08 -41.77 19.48
C LEU A 148 38.00 -43.20 18.88
N LYS A 149 37.21 -43.38 17.82
CA LYS A 149 37.14 -44.67 17.10
C LYS A 149 38.47 -45.08 16.46
N ARG A 150 39.26 -44.14 15.94
CA ARG A 150 40.61 -44.44 15.45
C ARG A 150 41.53 -44.92 16.57
N GLN A 151 41.48 -44.23 17.74
CA GLN A 151 42.26 -44.67 18.92
C GLN A 151 41.82 -46.04 19.42
N LEU A 152 40.54 -46.38 19.30
CA LEU A 152 40.02 -47.70 19.65
C LEU A 152 40.52 -48.77 18.71
N LEU A 153 40.63 -48.48 17.40
CA LEU A 153 41.16 -49.43 16.40
C LEU A 153 42.64 -49.77 16.63
N ASP A 154 43.41 -48.80 17.14
CA ASP A 154 44.84 -49.00 17.47
C ASP A 154 45.05 -49.63 18.85
N ALA A 155 44.00 -49.81 19.66
CA ALA A 155 44.06 -50.35 20.99
C ALA A 155 44.08 -51.88 20.98
N ASP A 156 44.98 -52.49 21.78
CA ASP A 156 44.94 -53.92 22.03
C ASP A 156 43.64 -54.32 22.77
N THR A 157 42.88 -55.22 22.17
CA THR A 157 41.56 -55.65 22.68
C THR A 157 41.64 -56.36 24.05
N ALA A 158 42.79 -56.86 24.44
CA ALA A 158 43.01 -57.46 25.75
C ALA A 158 43.36 -56.41 26.83
N ASN A 159 43.68 -55.19 26.44
CA ASN A 159 44.18 -54.17 27.34
C ASN A 159 43.05 -53.29 27.91
N LEU A 160 43.22 -52.75 29.12
CA LEU A 160 42.32 -51.76 29.77
C LEU A 160 42.14 -50.51 28.89
N SER A 161 43.06 -50.19 27.99
CA SER A 161 42.94 -49.09 27.03
C SER A 161 41.72 -49.26 26.10
N PHE A 162 41.40 -50.49 25.67
CA PHE A 162 40.21 -50.81 24.87
C PHE A 162 38.93 -50.45 25.65
N PHE A 163 38.80 -50.90 26.90
CA PHE A 163 37.68 -50.57 27.76
C PHE A 163 37.51 -49.06 27.92
N ARG A 164 38.63 -48.36 28.16
CA ARG A 164 38.65 -46.90 28.33
C ARG A 164 38.20 -46.16 27.10
N TRP A 165 38.70 -46.50 25.89
CA TRP A 165 38.28 -45.85 24.66
C TRP A 165 36.81 -46.11 24.31
N ASN A 166 36.30 -47.30 24.54
CA ASN A 166 34.87 -47.59 24.42
C ASN A 166 34.04 -46.74 25.38
N GLY A 167 34.50 -46.56 26.64
CA GLY A 167 33.86 -45.70 27.63
C GLY A 167 33.82 -44.24 27.18
N GLU A 168 34.90 -43.71 26.59
CA GLU A 168 34.92 -42.36 26.08
C GLU A 168 33.98 -42.19 24.83
N ILE A 169 33.93 -43.18 23.96
CA ILE A 169 32.97 -43.17 22.83
C ILE A 169 31.54 -43.26 23.33
N TYR A 170 31.27 -44.08 24.35
CA TYR A 170 29.98 -44.14 24.99
C TYR A 170 29.52 -42.74 25.52
N LYS A 171 30.43 -42.03 26.22
CA LYS A 171 30.11 -40.66 26.74
C LYS A 171 29.71 -39.70 25.63
N GLU A 172 30.34 -39.79 24.44
CA GLU A 172 29.92 -38.98 23.29
C GLU A 172 28.57 -39.41 22.75
N TYR A 173 28.19 -40.69 22.80
CA TYR A 173 26.91 -41.17 22.29
C TYR A 173 25.75 -41.08 23.28
N LYS A 174 26.02 -41.03 24.60
CA LYS A 174 25.00 -41.09 25.69
C LYS A 174 23.84 -40.15 25.52
N ALA A 175 24.07 -38.91 25.05
CA ALA A 175 23.05 -37.90 24.81
C ALA A 175 22.89 -37.53 23.33
N TYR A 176 23.37 -38.41 22.43
CA TYR A 176 23.38 -38.16 20.99
C TYR A 176 22.68 -39.24 20.17
N ILE A 177 23.07 -40.50 20.31
CA ILE A 177 22.43 -41.65 19.66
C ILE A 177 22.38 -42.82 20.65
N CYS A 178 21.20 -43.11 21.17
CA CYS A 178 20.99 -44.07 22.26
C CYS A 178 21.44 -45.48 21.89
N ASP A 179 21.11 -45.97 20.70
CA ASP A 179 21.51 -47.32 20.26
C ASP A 179 23.03 -47.52 20.21
N SER A 180 23.76 -46.50 19.75
CA SER A 180 25.21 -46.49 19.75
C SER A 180 25.78 -46.50 21.17
N ALA A 181 25.17 -45.69 22.06
CA ALA A 181 25.57 -45.66 23.48
C ALA A 181 25.40 -47.04 24.13
N ILE A 182 24.24 -47.68 23.92
CA ILE A 182 23.97 -49.05 24.41
C ILE A 182 24.98 -50.04 23.83
N HIS A 183 25.30 -49.97 22.55
CA HIS A 183 26.27 -50.83 21.90
C HIS A 183 27.64 -50.76 22.60
N TYR A 184 28.18 -49.54 22.80
CA TYR A 184 29.50 -49.39 23.43
C TYR A 184 29.53 -49.83 24.89
N LEU A 185 28.43 -49.63 25.66
CA LEU A 185 28.31 -50.18 27.01
C LEU A 185 28.25 -51.72 27.01
N ARG A 186 27.51 -52.34 26.08
CA ARG A 186 27.48 -53.82 25.95
C ARG A 186 28.87 -54.38 25.64
N VAL A 187 29.59 -53.75 24.71
CA VAL A 187 30.96 -54.14 24.39
C VAL A 187 31.86 -54.03 25.64
N ASN A 188 31.69 -52.98 26.45
CA ASN A 188 32.44 -52.85 27.67
C ASN A 188 32.03 -53.87 28.74
N LEU A 189 30.75 -54.19 28.85
CA LEU A 189 30.25 -55.19 29.78
C LEU A 189 30.81 -56.58 29.42
N ASP A 190 30.70 -56.98 28.15
CA ASP A 190 31.26 -58.26 27.65
C ASP A 190 32.76 -58.33 27.84
N TRP A 191 33.49 -57.23 27.63
CA TRP A 191 34.92 -57.15 27.89
C TRP A 191 35.24 -57.35 29.37
N ALA A 192 34.55 -56.63 30.28
CA ALA A 192 34.78 -56.68 31.73
C ALA A 192 34.46 -58.09 32.29
N GLU A 193 33.40 -58.74 31.82
CA GLU A 193 33.06 -60.12 32.19
C GLU A 193 34.10 -61.13 31.69
N ARG A 194 34.54 -61.03 30.42
CA ARG A 194 35.54 -61.90 29.83
C ARG A 194 36.88 -61.84 30.53
N TYR A 195 37.31 -60.64 30.93
CA TYR A 195 38.60 -60.45 31.61
C TYR A 195 38.51 -60.44 33.13
N GLY A 196 37.38 -60.84 33.72
CA GLY A 196 37.20 -61.00 35.14
C GLY A 196 37.24 -59.68 35.93
N GLN A 197 36.98 -58.53 35.26
CA GLN A 197 36.99 -57.20 35.88
C GLN A 197 35.66 -56.93 36.58
N ARG A 198 35.43 -57.62 37.72
CA ARG A 198 34.13 -57.63 38.43
C ARG A 198 33.56 -56.25 38.70
N ASN A 199 34.35 -55.31 39.23
CA ASN A 199 33.86 -53.97 39.56
C ASN A 199 33.48 -53.21 38.29
N ALA A 200 34.28 -53.24 37.22
CA ALA A 200 33.97 -52.62 35.94
C ALA A 200 32.73 -53.24 35.27
N ALA A 201 32.53 -54.57 35.41
CA ALA A 201 31.31 -55.20 34.92
C ALA A 201 30.06 -54.74 35.65
N LEU A 202 30.11 -54.62 36.98
CA LEU A 202 28.99 -54.13 37.81
C LEU A 202 28.68 -52.65 37.51
N GLU A 203 29.69 -51.81 37.47
CA GLU A 203 29.52 -50.38 37.12
C GLU A 203 28.88 -50.21 35.72
N THR A 204 29.42 -50.89 34.70
CA THR A 204 28.90 -50.86 33.34
C THR A 204 27.47 -51.40 33.23
N ARG A 205 27.15 -52.46 33.99
CA ARG A 205 25.81 -53.05 34.05
C ARG A 205 24.79 -52.07 34.64
N LEU A 206 25.13 -51.38 35.73
CA LEU A 206 24.27 -50.38 36.33
C LEU A 206 24.05 -49.16 35.43
N GLU A 207 25.12 -48.70 34.77
CA GLU A 207 25.03 -47.62 33.81
C GLU A 207 24.18 -48.00 32.56
N LEU A 208 24.34 -49.24 32.08
CA LEU A 208 23.52 -49.78 31.01
C LEU A 208 22.03 -49.90 31.39
N ALA A 209 21.73 -50.35 32.62
CA ALA A 209 20.38 -50.44 33.14
C ALA A 209 19.73 -49.04 33.26
N HIS A 210 20.48 -48.04 33.75
CA HIS A 210 20.03 -46.67 33.84
C HIS A 210 19.72 -46.06 32.46
N LEU A 211 20.61 -46.26 31.50
CA LEU A 211 20.42 -45.81 30.12
C LEU A 211 19.21 -46.48 29.43
N MET A 212 19.07 -47.82 29.58
CA MET A 212 17.93 -48.56 29.02
C MET A 212 16.61 -48.11 29.63
N ALA A 213 16.55 -47.85 30.95
CA ALA A 213 15.38 -47.28 31.61
C ALA A 213 15.02 -45.92 31.00
N SER A 214 15.99 -45.06 30.78
CA SER A 214 15.80 -43.74 30.16
C SER A 214 15.31 -43.84 28.70
N ALA A 215 15.71 -44.90 27.98
CA ALA A 215 15.33 -45.15 26.59
C ALA A 215 13.96 -45.83 26.41
N GLY A 216 13.29 -46.22 27.50
CA GLY A 216 12.01 -46.93 27.44
C GLY A 216 12.14 -48.45 27.29
N MET A 217 13.34 -49.01 27.49
CA MET A 217 13.65 -50.45 27.49
C MET A 217 13.55 -51.01 28.90
N TYR A 218 12.34 -51.01 29.46
CA TYR A 218 12.11 -51.22 30.88
C TYR A 218 12.36 -52.68 31.34
N GLU A 219 11.99 -53.65 30.54
CA GLU A 219 12.20 -55.08 30.87
C GLU A 219 13.69 -55.43 30.86
N GLU A 220 14.41 -54.93 29.85
CA GLU A 220 15.87 -55.15 29.73
C GLU A 220 16.60 -54.46 30.90
N ALA A 221 16.18 -53.23 31.29
CA ALA A 221 16.71 -52.54 32.44
C ALA A 221 16.45 -53.32 33.75
N ALA A 222 15.20 -53.82 33.92
CA ALA A 222 14.83 -54.64 35.07
C ALA A 222 15.60 -55.92 35.17
N GLU A 223 15.85 -56.58 34.04
CA GLU A 223 16.64 -57.85 34.00
C GLU A 223 18.10 -57.61 34.40
N LEU A 224 18.75 -56.54 33.91
CA LEU A 224 20.11 -56.19 34.34
C LEU A 224 20.18 -55.88 35.83
N LEU A 225 19.18 -55.23 36.41
CA LEU A 225 19.12 -54.95 37.84
C LEU A 225 18.85 -56.22 38.68
N ARG A 226 18.02 -57.16 38.19
CA ARG A 226 17.77 -58.48 38.81
C ARG A 226 19.02 -59.35 38.84
N GLN A 227 19.84 -59.30 37.81
CA GLN A 227 21.12 -60.01 37.73
C GLN A 227 22.18 -59.39 38.65
N THR A 228 21.95 -58.23 39.24
CA THR A 228 22.85 -57.55 40.15
C THR A 228 22.51 -57.92 41.58
N ASP A 229 23.31 -58.81 42.20
CA ASP A 229 23.14 -59.18 43.60
C ASP A 229 23.59 -58.01 44.52
N LYS A 230 22.57 -57.33 45.11
CA LYS A 230 22.77 -56.23 46.02
C LYS A 230 23.68 -56.55 47.22
N ALA A 231 23.63 -57.79 47.76
CA ALA A 231 24.40 -58.18 48.91
C ALA A 231 25.93 -58.27 48.64
N SER A 232 26.28 -58.53 47.40
CA SER A 232 27.66 -58.62 46.94
C SER A 232 28.20 -57.34 46.28
N LEU A 233 27.38 -56.25 46.26
CA LEU A 233 27.73 -54.99 45.60
C LEU A 233 28.72 -54.18 46.49
N PRO A 234 29.81 -53.68 45.89
CA PRO A 234 30.73 -52.77 46.59
C PRO A 234 30.00 -51.50 47.04
N THR A 235 30.34 -50.97 48.22
CA THR A 235 29.68 -49.79 48.84
C THR A 235 29.71 -48.55 47.94
N HIS A 236 30.78 -48.37 47.12
CA HIS A 236 30.90 -47.23 46.24
C HIS A 236 29.96 -47.29 45.01
N LEU A 237 29.42 -48.50 44.65
CA LEU A 237 28.44 -48.68 43.59
C LEU A 237 26.97 -48.66 44.06
N MET A 238 26.74 -48.59 45.40
CA MET A 238 25.38 -48.50 45.95
C MET A 238 24.62 -47.30 45.45
N PRO A 239 25.21 -46.08 45.30
CA PRO A 239 24.52 -44.94 44.72
C PRO A 239 24.06 -45.22 43.28
N ASP A 240 24.88 -45.81 42.44
CA ASP A 240 24.53 -46.11 41.02
C ASP A 240 23.41 -47.13 40.94
N TYR A 241 23.43 -48.17 41.79
CA TYR A 241 22.35 -49.16 41.87
C TYR A 241 21.01 -48.51 42.26
N TYR A 242 20.98 -47.70 43.34
CA TYR A 242 19.75 -47.06 43.76
C TYR A 242 19.27 -46.03 42.78
N ASN A 243 20.18 -45.31 42.11
CA ASN A 243 19.83 -44.36 41.07
C ASN A 243 19.24 -45.05 39.85
N ALA A 244 19.79 -46.20 39.41
CA ALA A 244 19.25 -46.98 38.30
C ALA A 244 17.88 -47.58 38.63
N CYS A 245 17.68 -48.12 39.84
CA CYS A 245 16.36 -48.58 40.31
C CYS A 245 15.35 -47.45 40.39
N HIS A 246 15.74 -46.33 41.02
CA HIS A 246 14.86 -45.15 41.07
C HIS A 246 14.44 -44.67 39.70
N LYS A 247 15.39 -44.58 38.73
CA LYS A 247 15.11 -44.19 37.36
C LYS A 247 14.12 -45.15 36.68
N LEU A 248 14.32 -46.46 36.78
CA LEU A 248 13.45 -47.47 36.23
C LEU A 248 12.00 -47.32 36.75
N TYR A 249 11.82 -47.25 38.07
CA TYR A 249 10.47 -47.20 38.65
C TYR A 249 9.80 -45.83 38.48
N THR A 250 10.56 -44.76 38.38
CA THR A 250 10.05 -43.43 38.02
C THR A 250 9.47 -43.45 36.60
N GLU A 251 10.22 -43.95 35.62
CA GLU A 251 9.75 -44.06 34.26
C GLU A 251 8.54 -44.99 34.10
N LEU A 252 8.58 -46.19 34.77
CA LEU A 252 7.43 -47.08 34.81
C LEU A 252 6.19 -46.43 35.40
N SER A 253 6.32 -45.65 36.47
CA SER A 253 5.18 -44.93 37.08
C SER A 253 4.59 -43.88 36.13
N PHE A 254 5.42 -43.30 35.25
CA PHE A 254 5.00 -42.28 34.31
C PHE A 254 4.25 -42.87 33.10
N TYR A 255 4.70 -44.01 32.59
CA TYR A 255 4.12 -44.64 31.39
C TYR A 255 2.99 -45.62 31.66
N THR A 256 2.82 -46.07 32.89
CA THR A 256 1.73 -46.98 33.28
C THR A 256 0.39 -46.25 33.32
N LEU A 257 -0.60 -46.79 32.62
CA LEU A 257 -1.98 -46.27 32.60
C LEU A 257 -2.83 -46.77 33.75
N ASP A 258 -2.49 -47.93 34.33
CA ASP A 258 -3.20 -48.49 35.47
C ASP A 258 -2.81 -47.83 36.80
N ASP A 259 -3.78 -47.25 37.49
CA ASP A 259 -3.55 -46.49 38.72
C ASP A 259 -2.96 -47.33 39.85
N SER A 260 -3.24 -48.63 39.92
CA SER A 260 -2.70 -49.55 40.95
C SER A 260 -1.22 -49.77 40.73
N PHE A 261 -0.81 -50.11 39.52
CA PHE A 261 0.59 -50.24 39.14
C PHE A 261 1.34 -48.91 39.23
N LYS A 262 0.71 -47.81 38.86
CA LYS A 262 1.28 -46.48 38.98
C LYS A 262 1.66 -46.15 40.41
N LYS A 263 0.73 -46.36 41.35
CA LYS A 263 0.98 -46.17 42.79
C LYS A 263 2.09 -47.10 43.32
N HIS A 264 2.07 -48.35 42.86
CA HIS A 264 3.10 -49.31 43.24
C HIS A 264 4.48 -48.86 42.77
N TYR A 265 4.62 -48.46 41.48
CA TYR A 265 5.91 -47.99 40.95
C TYR A 265 6.34 -46.67 41.60
N GLN A 266 5.44 -45.76 41.91
CA GLN A 266 5.74 -44.54 42.68
C GLN A 266 6.29 -44.85 44.08
N ALA A 267 5.70 -45.83 44.80
CA ALA A 267 6.20 -46.25 46.10
C ALA A 267 7.60 -46.86 45.99
N LEU A 268 7.86 -47.69 44.97
CA LEU A 268 9.21 -48.23 44.73
C LEU A 268 10.21 -47.13 44.37
N ALA A 269 9.84 -46.19 43.50
CA ALA A 269 10.69 -45.06 43.13
C ALA A 269 11.07 -44.23 44.36
N THR A 270 10.10 -43.93 45.23
CA THR A 270 10.35 -43.23 46.52
C THR A 270 11.25 -44.02 47.43
N HIS A 271 11.01 -45.33 47.61
CA HIS A 271 11.87 -46.19 48.43
C HIS A 271 13.33 -46.19 47.96
N TYR A 272 13.56 -46.30 46.64
CA TYR A 272 14.93 -46.27 46.11
C TYR A 272 15.55 -44.86 46.16
N ASP A 273 14.76 -43.81 46.02
CA ASP A 273 15.23 -42.43 46.24
C ASP A 273 15.65 -42.18 47.69
N ASP A 274 14.88 -42.67 48.68
CA ASP A 274 15.24 -42.58 50.08
C ASP A 274 16.53 -43.34 50.39
N SER A 275 16.68 -44.54 49.81
CA SER A 275 17.91 -45.33 49.94
C SER A 275 19.11 -44.63 49.31
N LEU A 276 18.90 -43.97 48.14
CA LEU A 276 19.91 -43.20 47.45
C LEU A 276 20.38 -42.00 48.29
N MET A 277 19.46 -41.24 48.85
CA MET A 277 19.78 -40.07 49.69
C MET A 277 20.58 -40.43 50.95
N GLN A 278 20.42 -41.64 51.50
CA GLN A 278 21.17 -42.10 52.67
C GLN A 278 22.64 -42.40 52.35
N VAL A 279 22.96 -42.77 51.12
CA VAL A 279 24.32 -43.16 50.71
C VAL A 279 25.09 -42.06 50.00
N LEU A 280 24.40 -41.01 49.50
CA LEU A 280 25.04 -39.90 48.82
C LEU A 280 25.72 -38.93 49.79
N LEU A 281 26.86 -38.39 49.36
CA LEU A 281 27.50 -37.28 50.06
C LEU A 281 26.67 -36.00 49.89
N PRO A 282 26.39 -35.25 50.98
CA PRO A 282 25.56 -34.03 50.92
C PRO A 282 26.07 -32.93 49.94
N SER A 283 27.36 -32.95 49.63
CA SER A 283 27.99 -32.02 48.68
C SER A 283 28.03 -32.53 47.25
N SER A 284 27.59 -33.78 46.98
CA SER A 284 27.65 -34.34 45.64
C SER A 284 26.60 -33.70 44.71
N PRO A 285 26.91 -33.52 43.43
CA PRO A 285 25.95 -32.97 42.46
C PRO A 285 24.62 -33.73 42.41
N LEU A 286 24.67 -35.06 42.51
CA LEU A 286 23.47 -35.91 42.51
C LEU A 286 22.63 -35.71 43.79
N TYR A 287 23.26 -35.53 44.97
CA TYR A 287 22.53 -35.22 46.21
C TYR A 287 21.79 -33.90 46.11
N LEU A 288 22.45 -32.85 45.61
CA LEU A 288 21.82 -31.53 45.44
C LEU A 288 20.66 -31.59 44.42
N GLU A 289 20.83 -32.32 43.34
CA GLU A 289 19.76 -32.54 42.36
C GLU A 289 18.54 -33.25 42.96
N ARG A 290 18.77 -34.32 43.71
CA ARG A 290 17.68 -35.08 44.36
C ARG A 290 16.98 -34.24 45.42
N ARG A 291 17.74 -33.49 46.23
CA ARG A 291 17.20 -32.58 47.26
C ARG A 291 16.35 -31.49 46.62
N GLU A 292 16.84 -30.83 45.57
CA GLU A 292 16.08 -29.84 44.78
C GLU A 292 14.73 -30.41 44.29
N THR A 293 14.77 -31.63 43.72
CA THR A 293 13.57 -32.32 43.22
C THR A 293 12.58 -32.62 44.35
N ARG A 294 13.06 -33.03 45.52
CA ARG A 294 12.24 -33.32 46.71
C ARG A 294 11.57 -32.07 47.27
N GLU A 295 12.31 -31.00 47.45
CA GLU A 295 11.76 -29.72 47.95
C GLU A 295 10.70 -29.19 46.98
N ALA A 296 10.98 -29.26 45.69
CA ALA A 296 9.99 -28.89 44.66
C ALA A 296 8.72 -29.76 44.71
N ALA A 297 8.86 -31.08 44.96
CA ALA A 297 7.71 -32.00 45.06
C ALA A 297 6.93 -31.79 46.35
N ALA A 298 7.60 -31.41 47.45
CA ALA A 298 7.00 -31.08 48.75
C ALA A 298 6.22 -29.73 48.74
N GLY A 299 6.30 -28.95 47.67
CA GLY A 299 5.63 -27.65 47.59
C GLY A 299 6.47 -26.48 48.12
N HIS A 300 7.78 -26.63 48.20
CA HIS A 300 8.74 -25.62 48.63
C HIS A 300 9.62 -25.14 47.46
N PRO A 301 9.04 -24.50 46.43
CA PRO A 301 9.77 -24.13 45.22
C PRO A 301 10.86 -23.07 45.45
N ASP A 302 10.71 -22.21 46.45
CA ASP A 302 11.72 -21.19 46.81
C ASP A 302 12.98 -21.83 47.40
N GLU A 303 12.85 -22.86 48.25
CA GLU A 303 13.97 -23.63 48.80
C GLU A 303 14.65 -24.44 47.68
N ALA A 304 13.86 -25.03 46.78
CA ALA A 304 14.38 -25.69 45.61
C ALA A 304 15.17 -24.73 44.69
N LEU A 305 14.71 -23.47 44.49
CA LEU A 305 15.46 -22.44 43.77
C LEU A 305 16.78 -22.09 44.43
N SER A 306 16.82 -21.99 45.76
CA SER A 306 18.06 -21.71 46.50
C SER A 306 19.11 -22.82 46.32
N ILE A 307 18.66 -24.09 46.29
CA ILE A 307 19.52 -25.23 45.95
C ILE A 307 19.99 -25.15 44.49
N ASN A 308 19.08 -24.84 43.60
CA ASN A 308 19.40 -24.67 42.18
C ASN A 308 20.38 -23.50 41.94
N ASP A 309 20.29 -22.38 42.71
CA ASP A 309 21.25 -21.28 42.66
C ASP A 309 22.68 -21.78 42.96
N THR A 310 22.80 -22.63 43.97
CA THR A 310 24.09 -23.25 44.33
C THR A 310 24.62 -24.12 43.18
N ARG A 311 23.77 -24.95 42.58
CA ARG A 311 24.14 -25.80 41.42
C ARG A 311 24.50 -24.97 40.20
N LEU A 312 23.73 -23.93 39.90
CA LEU A 312 23.96 -23.07 38.74
C LEU A 312 25.27 -22.27 38.86
N ALA A 313 25.64 -21.84 40.09
CA ALA A 313 26.91 -21.15 40.34
C ALA A 313 28.14 -22.05 40.03
N HIS A 314 27.99 -23.36 40.16
CA HIS A 314 29.06 -24.32 39.86
C HIS A 314 29.04 -24.84 38.41
N ALA A 315 27.89 -24.79 37.75
CA ALA A 315 27.72 -25.25 36.37
C ALA A 315 28.36 -24.29 35.38
N LYS A 316 29.29 -24.77 34.57
CA LYS A 316 29.94 -23.97 33.54
C LYS A 316 29.02 -23.81 32.32
N PRO A 317 28.88 -22.60 31.75
CA PRO A 317 28.14 -22.41 30.52
C PRO A 317 28.62 -23.35 29.38
N ASN A 318 27.71 -23.75 28.52
CA ASN A 318 27.95 -24.69 27.40
C ASN A 318 28.47 -26.07 27.89
N THR A 319 27.97 -26.57 29.00
CA THR A 319 28.18 -27.94 29.48
C THR A 319 26.83 -28.66 29.61
N PRO A 320 26.79 -30.02 29.54
CA PRO A 320 25.55 -30.77 29.77
C PRO A 320 24.92 -30.51 31.16
N GLU A 321 25.78 -30.27 32.18
CA GLU A 321 25.33 -29.93 33.50
C GLU A 321 24.60 -28.59 33.54
N TYR A 322 25.13 -27.57 32.85
CA TYR A 322 24.47 -26.26 32.72
C TYR A 322 23.09 -26.39 32.02
N ALA A 323 23.00 -27.18 30.96
CA ALA A 323 21.73 -27.44 30.27
C ALA A 323 20.70 -28.08 31.22
N LEU A 324 21.11 -29.09 32.00
CA LEU A 324 20.26 -29.78 32.95
C LEU A 324 19.79 -28.85 34.10
N VAL A 325 20.72 -28.11 34.72
CA VAL A 325 20.40 -27.20 35.82
C VAL A 325 19.46 -26.07 35.37
N THR A 326 19.68 -25.50 34.19
CA THR A 326 18.79 -24.46 33.63
C THR A 326 17.42 -25.03 33.23
N TYR A 327 17.37 -26.27 32.75
CA TYR A 327 16.09 -26.95 32.51
C TYR A 327 15.30 -27.15 33.80
N GLN A 328 15.93 -27.69 34.83
CA GLN A 328 15.29 -27.90 36.15
C GLN A 328 14.82 -26.58 36.76
N ARG A 329 15.61 -25.50 36.63
CA ARG A 329 15.23 -24.16 37.03
C ARG A 329 13.96 -23.66 36.34
N SER A 330 13.81 -23.93 35.04
CA SER A 330 12.60 -23.58 34.30
C SER A 330 11.35 -24.26 34.88
N LEU A 331 11.48 -25.54 35.30
CA LEU A 331 10.38 -26.26 35.93
C LEU A 331 10.00 -25.69 37.30
N LEU A 332 10.96 -25.14 38.05
CA LEU A 332 10.69 -24.44 39.32
C LEU A 332 9.92 -23.14 39.06
N TYR A 333 10.30 -22.33 38.04
CA TYR A 333 9.56 -21.13 37.66
C TYR A 333 8.16 -21.44 37.12
N ARG A 334 7.98 -22.58 36.44
CA ARG A 334 6.64 -23.08 36.04
C ARG A 334 5.76 -23.28 37.27
N ARG A 335 6.26 -23.89 38.32
CA ARG A 335 5.53 -24.10 39.60
C ARG A 335 5.20 -22.79 40.30
N LEU A 336 6.08 -21.80 40.22
CA LEU A 336 5.87 -20.45 40.74
C LEU A 336 4.97 -19.58 39.88
N GLY A 337 4.57 -20.05 38.69
CA GLY A 337 3.75 -19.28 37.74
C GLY A 337 4.48 -18.14 37.05
N ASN A 338 5.82 -18.08 37.13
CA ASN A 338 6.63 -17.06 36.47
C ASN A 338 7.01 -17.50 35.06
N ARG A 339 6.10 -17.25 34.11
CA ARG A 339 6.24 -17.65 32.70
C ARG A 339 7.44 -17.02 32.00
N GLU A 340 7.81 -15.78 32.32
CA GLU A 340 8.93 -15.10 31.68
C GLU A 340 10.29 -15.74 32.02
N GLU A 341 10.51 -16.05 33.29
CA GLU A 341 11.73 -16.74 33.68
C GLU A 341 11.71 -18.22 33.26
N GLU A 342 10.55 -18.87 33.25
CA GLU A 342 10.39 -20.21 32.64
C GLU A 342 10.86 -20.23 31.20
N LYS A 343 10.34 -19.36 30.33
CA LYS A 343 10.76 -19.23 28.91
C LYS A 343 12.25 -18.98 28.78
N ARG A 344 12.77 -18.06 29.59
CA ARG A 344 14.17 -17.69 29.57
C ARG A 344 15.08 -18.88 29.84
N TYR A 345 14.81 -19.64 30.90
CA TYR A 345 15.64 -20.79 31.27
C TYR A 345 15.44 -22.01 30.38
N LEU A 346 14.24 -22.21 29.80
CA LEU A 346 14.01 -23.17 28.73
C LEU A 346 14.86 -22.86 27.51
N ALA A 347 14.89 -21.58 27.10
CA ALA A 347 15.69 -21.17 25.96
C ALA A 347 17.20 -21.31 26.17
N LEU A 348 17.70 -20.99 27.40
CA LEU A 348 19.11 -21.18 27.74
C LEU A 348 19.53 -22.65 27.75
N SER A 349 18.67 -23.53 28.26
CA SER A 349 18.88 -24.98 28.24
C SER A 349 18.90 -25.50 26.81
N ALA A 350 17.86 -25.17 26.01
CA ALA A 350 17.74 -25.60 24.61
C ALA A 350 18.92 -25.12 23.76
N LEU A 351 19.34 -23.87 23.93
CA LEU A 351 20.50 -23.30 23.22
C LEU A 351 21.78 -24.08 23.52
N THR A 352 21.96 -24.47 24.80
CA THR A 352 23.10 -25.27 25.23
C THR A 352 23.05 -26.68 24.65
N ASP A 353 21.88 -27.34 24.68
CA ASP A 353 21.67 -28.66 24.10
C ASP A 353 22.01 -28.68 22.60
N ILE A 354 21.51 -27.71 21.80
CA ILE A 354 21.77 -27.63 20.38
C ILE A 354 23.27 -27.43 20.09
N ARG A 355 23.94 -26.54 20.82
CA ARG A 355 25.38 -26.29 20.65
C ARG A 355 26.25 -27.50 20.99
N LEU A 356 25.79 -28.32 21.91
CA LEU A 356 26.45 -29.57 22.27
C LEU A 356 25.99 -30.77 21.42
N SER A 357 25.06 -30.57 20.51
CA SER A 357 24.40 -31.64 19.73
C SER A 357 23.79 -32.71 20.62
N ILE A 358 23.22 -32.31 21.76
CA ILE A 358 22.38 -33.18 22.58
C ILE A 358 21.03 -33.29 21.87
N THR A 359 20.61 -34.53 21.59
CA THR A 359 19.39 -34.79 20.81
C THR A 359 18.14 -35.06 21.67
N ASP A 360 18.30 -35.18 22.99
CA ASP A 360 17.21 -35.28 23.96
C ASP A 360 16.76 -33.88 24.42
N HIS A 361 16.01 -33.17 23.59
CA HIS A 361 15.62 -31.77 23.80
C HIS A 361 14.36 -31.59 24.64
N ALA A 362 14.35 -31.98 25.93
CA ALA A 362 13.20 -31.73 26.77
C ALA A 362 12.88 -30.21 26.93
N SER A 363 13.90 -29.38 26.94
CA SER A 363 13.77 -27.91 27.09
C SER A 363 13.13 -27.27 25.84
N LEU A 364 13.51 -27.71 24.65
CA LEU A 364 13.04 -27.10 23.40
C LEU A 364 11.55 -27.38 23.12
N TRP A 365 11.09 -28.63 23.37
CA TRP A 365 9.67 -28.93 23.15
C TRP A 365 8.77 -28.30 24.24
N ASN A 366 9.25 -28.21 25.50
CA ASN A 366 8.53 -27.47 26.54
C ASN A 366 8.43 -25.99 26.22
N LEU A 367 9.50 -25.40 25.63
CA LEU A 367 9.46 -24.02 25.16
C LEU A 367 8.46 -23.86 24.01
N ALA A 368 8.43 -24.80 23.06
CA ALA A 368 7.48 -24.77 21.94
C ALA A 368 6.03 -24.86 22.43
N GLU A 369 5.73 -25.70 23.44
CA GLU A 369 4.40 -25.80 24.05
C GLU A 369 3.98 -24.47 24.68
N LEU A 370 4.88 -23.83 25.45
CA LEU A 370 4.61 -22.55 26.09
C LEU A 370 4.38 -21.42 25.08
N LEU A 371 5.18 -21.35 24.02
CA LEU A 371 5.02 -20.38 22.93
C LEU A 371 3.71 -20.61 22.16
N TYR A 372 3.31 -21.88 21.99
CA TYR A 372 2.01 -22.22 21.42
C TYR A 372 0.84 -21.68 22.25
N GLU A 373 0.90 -21.85 23.58
CA GLU A 373 -0.12 -21.30 24.49
C GLU A 373 -0.17 -19.77 24.44
N GLU A 374 0.94 -19.10 24.24
CA GLU A 374 1.06 -17.64 24.12
C GLU A 374 0.65 -17.12 22.74
N GLY A 375 0.45 -18.00 21.76
CA GLY A 375 0.04 -17.64 20.39
C GLY A 375 1.21 -17.36 19.44
N ASP A 376 2.46 -17.56 19.85
CA ASP A 376 3.62 -17.50 18.96
C ASP A 376 3.77 -18.83 18.18
N MET A 377 2.91 -18.95 17.17
CA MET A 377 2.81 -20.18 16.36
C MET A 377 4.05 -20.43 15.49
N GLU A 378 4.76 -19.40 15.12
CA GLU A 378 5.92 -19.53 14.23
C GLU A 378 7.09 -20.19 14.95
N HIS A 379 7.48 -19.68 16.12
CA HIS A 379 8.54 -20.29 16.92
C HIS A 379 8.10 -21.63 17.50
N ALA A 380 6.85 -21.76 17.96
CA ALA A 380 6.31 -23.01 18.45
C ALA A 380 6.44 -24.13 17.42
N TYR A 381 6.00 -23.89 16.15
CA TYR A 381 6.12 -24.87 15.08
C TYR A 381 7.57 -25.20 14.73
N ARG A 382 8.44 -24.18 14.61
CA ARG A 382 9.84 -24.35 14.28
C ARG A 382 10.57 -25.20 15.33
N TYR A 383 10.35 -24.89 16.61
CA TYR A 383 11.05 -25.55 17.72
C TYR A 383 10.57 -26.98 17.96
N ILE A 384 9.26 -27.21 17.92
CA ILE A 384 8.73 -28.56 18.08
C ILE A 384 9.16 -29.49 16.94
N ARG A 385 9.16 -28.97 15.70
CA ARG A 385 9.60 -29.74 14.54
C ARG A 385 11.07 -30.12 14.62
N PHE A 386 11.93 -29.16 14.95
CA PHE A 386 13.34 -29.43 15.17
C PHE A 386 13.56 -30.44 16.30
N SER A 387 12.88 -30.26 17.44
CA SER A 387 12.94 -31.20 18.57
C SER A 387 12.50 -32.61 18.19
N TRP A 388 11.42 -32.73 17.40
CA TRP A 388 10.94 -34.01 16.88
C TRP A 388 11.97 -34.71 15.98
N ASP A 389 12.57 -33.98 15.04
CA ASP A 389 13.57 -34.52 14.12
C ASP A 389 14.80 -35.03 14.89
N GLU A 390 15.24 -34.29 15.92
CA GLU A 390 16.38 -34.67 16.77
C GLU A 390 16.05 -35.82 17.73
N THR A 391 14.85 -35.82 18.33
CA THR A 391 14.40 -36.92 19.21
C THR A 391 14.28 -38.25 18.43
N ASN A 392 13.81 -38.19 17.19
CA ASN A 392 13.81 -39.38 16.32
C ASN A 392 15.21 -39.86 15.99
N ARG A 393 16.19 -38.95 15.84
CA ARG A 393 17.60 -39.28 15.65
C ARG A 393 18.21 -39.95 16.90
N TYR A 394 17.81 -39.50 18.08
CA TYR A 394 18.20 -40.10 19.35
C TYR A 394 17.68 -41.54 19.48
N ASN A 395 16.56 -41.85 18.87
CA ASN A 395 15.89 -43.16 18.84
C ASN A 395 15.43 -43.69 20.22
N ALA A 396 15.06 -42.76 21.15
CA ALA A 396 14.43 -43.15 22.39
C ALA A 396 12.90 -43.24 22.23
N ARG A 397 12.36 -44.48 22.30
CA ARG A 397 10.92 -44.76 22.04
C ARG A 397 9.97 -43.98 22.97
N SER A 398 10.34 -43.80 24.22
CA SER A 398 9.53 -43.08 25.22
C SER A 398 9.33 -41.60 24.90
N ARG A 399 10.34 -40.94 24.36
CA ARG A 399 10.29 -39.51 24.01
C ARG A 399 9.49 -39.22 22.76
N SER A 400 9.58 -40.11 21.77
CA SER A 400 8.83 -39.97 20.52
C SER A 400 7.33 -39.94 20.72
N LEU A 401 6.79 -40.67 21.70
CA LEU A 401 5.37 -40.67 22.03
C LEU A 401 4.89 -39.35 22.67
N GLN A 402 5.71 -38.74 23.53
CA GLN A 402 5.38 -37.47 24.19
C GLN A 402 5.30 -36.31 23.21
N THR A 403 6.28 -36.23 22.31
CA THR A 403 6.36 -35.13 21.33
C THR A 403 5.37 -35.28 20.17
N ALA A 404 4.93 -36.51 19.83
CA ALA A 404 4.03 -36.77 18.72
C ALA A 404 2.66 -36.08 18.85
N GLY A 405 2.07 -36.08 20.05
CA GLY A 405 0.77 -35.47 20.32
C GLY A 405 0.80 -33.95 20.14
N ILE A 406 1.81 -33.31 20.68
CA ILE A 406 1.98 -31.85 20.61
C ILE A 406 2.32 -31.41 19.18
N LEU A 407 3.21 -32.16 18.50
CA LEU A 407 3.54 -31.89 17.10
C LEU A 407 2.30 -31.87 16.20
N SER A 408 1.43 -32.88 16.34
CA SER A 408 0.21 -32.98 15.53
C SER A 408 -0.72 -31.75 15.75
N LEU A 409 -0.88 -31.31 16.99
CA LEU A 409 -1.71 -30.16 17.32
C LEU A 409 -1.12 -28.85 16.76
N ILE A 410 0.17 -28.66 16.94
CA ILE A 410 0.86 -27.44 16.46
C ILE A 410 0.89 -27.42 14.92
N ASP A 411 1.14 -28.57 14.27
CA ASP A 411 1.15 -28.66 12.81
C ASP A 411 -0.22 -28.31 12.20
N LEU A 412 -1.29 -28.86 12.74
CA LEU A 412 -2.66 -28.56 12.29
C LEU A 412 -2.99 -27.07 12.44
N THR A 413 -2.62 -26.47 13.58
CA THR A 413 -2.89 -25.06 13.85
C THR A 413 -2.05 -24.15 12.96
N TYR A 414 -0.79 -24.50 12.73
CA TYR A 414 0.08 -23.75 11.85
C TYR A 414 -0.39 -23.80 10.39
N GLN A 415 -0.84 -24.96 9.92
CA GLN A 415 -1.42 -25.10 8.57
C GLN A 415 -2.68 -24.24 8.43
N ALA A 416 -3.58 -24.27 9.40
CA ALA A 416 -4.79 -23.44 9.41
C ALA A 416 -4.47 -21.93 9.40
N MET A 417 -3.43 -21.51 10.14
CA MET A 417 -2.96 -20.12 10.10
C MET A 417 -2.39 -19.73 8.74
N ARG A 418 -1.57 -20.59 8.12
CA ARG A 418 -1.02 -20.36 6.79
C ARG A 418 -2.10 -20.26 5.72
N GLU A 419 -3.11 -21.12 5.76
CA GLU A 419 -4.26 -21.04 4.86
C GLU A 419 -4.98 -19.69 5.01
N LYS A 420 -5.25 -19.27 6.24
CA LYS A 420 -5.88 -17.96 6.51
C LYS A 420 -5.03 -16.77 6.06
N GLN A 421 -3.71 -16.84 6.17
CA GLN A 421 -2.80 -15.82 5.64
C GLN A 421 -2.80 -15.82 4.11
N ASN A 422 -2.76 -16.99 3.46
CA ASN A 422 -2.83 -17.13 2.02
C ASN A 422 -4.15 -16.56 1.46
N ASP A 423 -5.27 -16.80 2.13
CA ASP A 423 -6.57 -16.27 1.71
C ASP A 423 -6.61 -14.73 1.81
N ARG A 424 -6.01 -14.15 2.85
CA ARG A 424 -5.84 -12.69 2.95
C ARG A 424 -4.96 -12.14 1.83
N LEU A 425 -3.85 -12.80 1.53
CA LEU A 425 -2.95 -12.41 0.42
C LEU A 425 -3.67 -12.50 -0.93
N ARG A 426 -4.45 -13.56 -1.17
CA ARG A 426 -5.29 -13.70 -2.37
C ARG A 426 -6.31 -12.56 -2.46
N LEU A 427 -6.98 -12.23 -1.35
CA LEU A 427 -7.90 -11.10 -1.29
C LEU A 427 -7.20 -9.77 -1.67
N TYR A 428 -6.02 -9.49 -1.11
CA TYR A 428 -5.26 -8.29 -1.45
C TYR A 428 -4.84 -8.27 -2.93
N LEU A 429 -4.42 -9.40 -3.49
CA LEU A 429 -4.10 -9.51 -4.91
C LEU A 429 -5.32 -9.22 -5.79
N TRP A 430 -6.50 -9.74 -5.42
CA TRP A 430 -7.75 -9.43 -6.12
C TRP A 430 -8.12 -7.95 -6.05
N LEU A 431 -7.98 -7.32 -4.87
CA LEU A 431 -8.24 -5.89 -4.69
C LEU A 431 -7.29 -5.02 -5.52
N ILE A 432 -6.00 -5.34 -5.53
CA ILE A 432 -4.99 -4.64 -6.33
C ILE A 432 -5.29 -4.79 -7.82
N SER A 433 -5.61 -6.01 -8.27
CA SER A 433 -5.97 -6.28 -9.66
C SER A 433 -7.21 -5.50 -10.10
N ALA A 434 -8.25 -5.45 -9.25
CA ALA A 434 -9.45 -4.67 -9.50
C ALA A 434 -9.16 -3.16 -9.59
N LEU A 435 -8.27 -2.64 -8.71
CA LEU A 435 -7.84 -1.25 -8.73
C LEU A 435 -7.08 -0.90 -10.02
N ILE A 436 -6.20 -1.79 -10.48
CA ILE A 436 -5.46 -1.60 -11.75
C ILE A 436 -6.45 -1.54 -12.92
N VAL A 437 -7.42 -2.44 -12.99
CA VAL A 437 -8.46 -2.43 -14.04
C VAL A 437 -9.24 -1.11 -14.02
N LEU A 438 -9.65 -0.66 -12.84
CA LEU A 438 -10.37 0.61 -12.67
C LEU A 438 -9.53 1.80 -13.13
N LEU A 439 -8.23 1.80 -12.84
CA LEU A 439 -7.29 2.84 -13.25
C LEU A 439 -7.12 2.86 -14.78
N VAL A 440 -7.02 1.70 -15.42
CA VAL A 440 -6.95 1.59 -16.90
C VAL A 440 -8.23 2.12 -17.53
N VAL A 441 -9.40 1.79 -16.98
CA VAL A 441 -10.69 2.32 -17.45
C VAL A 441 -10.75 3.84 -17.29
N ALA A 442 -10.31 4.37 -16.15
CA ALA A 442 -10.26 5.81 -15.89
C ALA A 442 -9.34 6.54 -16.87
N VAL A 443 -8.14 6.01 -17.13
CA VAL A 443 -7.21 6.56 -18.14
C VAL A 443 -7.83 6.54 -19.52
N GLY A 444 -8.46 5.44 -19.92
CA GLY A 444 -9.19 5.34 -21.20
C GLY A 444 -10.34 6.34 -21.31
N PHE A 445 -11.08 6.57 -20.22
CA PHE A 445 -12.12 7.58 -20.17
C PHE A 445 -11.57 9.01 -20.32
N ILE A 446 -10.50 9.33 -19.58
CA ILE A 446 -9.82 10.64 -19.67
C ILE A 446 -9.31 10.86 -21.10
N TYR A 447 -8.68 9.85 -21.70
CA TYR A 447 -8.18 9.94 -23.08
C TYR A 447 -9.30 10.24 -24.07
N ARG A 448 -10.45 9.55 -23.97
CA ARG A 448 -11.64 9.82 -24.78
C ARG A 448 -12.19 11.24 -24.58
N GLN A 449 -12.21 11.74 -23.33
CA GLN A 449 -12.64 13.10 -23.04
C GLN A 449 -11.69 14.15 -23.65
N MET A 450 -10.38 13.91 -23.59
CA MET A 450 -9.39 14.78 -24.22
C MET A 450 -9.58 14.85 -25.74
N GLN A 451 -9.83 13.72 -26.41
CA GLN A 451 -10.12 13.70 -27.84
C GLN A 451 -11.39 14.49 -28.18
N ARG A 452 -12.47 14.33 -27.40
CA ARG A 452 -13.72 15.10 -27.60
C ARG A 452 -13.51 16.58 -27.41
N LEU A 453 -12.74 16.97 -26.39
CA LEU A 453 -12.42 18.37 -26.12
C LEU A 453 -11.59 18.99 -27.23
N SER A 454 -10.58 18.28 -27.75
CA SER A 454 -9.77 18.71 -28.89
C SER A 454 -10.62 18.91 -30.15
N ALA A 455 -11.51 17.95 -30.46
CA ALA A 455 -12.42 18.07 -31.60
C ALA A 455 -13.41 19.25 -31.47
N ALA A 456 -13.91 19.50 -30.25
CA ALA A 456 -14.78 20.66 -29.98
C ALA A 456 -14.02 21.98 -30.12
N ARG A 457 -12.77 22.05 -29.66
CA ARG A 457 -11.90 23.22 -29.80
C ARG A 457 -11.64 23.56 -31.23
N ASN A 458 -11.30 22.57 -32.08
CA ASN A 458 -11.06 22.78 -33.51
C ASN A 458 -12.31 23.29 -34.23
N LYS A 459 -13.51 22.77 -33.87
CA LYS A 459 -14.77 23.28 -34.43
C LYS A 459 -15.04 24.74 -34.04
N LEU A 460 -14.74 25.10 -32.78
CA LEU A 460 -14.90 26.47 -32.30
C LEU A 460 -13.95 27.43 -33.00
N GLU A 461 -12.70 27.00 -33.22
CA GLU A 461 -11.68 27.78 -33.91
C GLU A 461 -12.10 28.09 -35.35
N HIS A 462 -12.56 27.08 -36.10
CA HIS A 462 -13.11 27.29 -37.45
C HIS A 462 -14.34 28.20 -37.48
N ALA A 463 -15.26 28.04 -36.50
CA ALA A 463 -16.43 28.92 -36.43
C ALA A 463 -16.04 30.37 -36.14
N ASN A 464 -15.01 30.58 -35.31
CA ASN A 464 -14.51 31.91 -34.97
C ASN A 464 -13.81 32.57 -36.16
N GLU A 465 -13.02 31.81 -36.93
CA GLU A 465 -12.43 32.29 -38.18
C GLU A 465 -13.50 32.74 -39.20
N GLN A 466 -14.55 31.94 -39.37
CA GLN A 466 -15.66 32.30 -40.26
C GLN A 466 -16.38 33.56 -39.78
N LEU A 467 -16.57 33.72 -38.47
CA LEU A 467 -17.20 34.91 -37.90
C LEU A 467 -16.34 36.16 -38.11
N GLN A 468 -15.01 36.06 -37.93
CA GLN A 468 -14.08 37.15 -38.21
C GLN A 468 -14.09 37.57 -39.68
N LEU A 469 -14.06 36.60 -40.59
CA LEU A 469 -14.17 36.89 -42.04
C LEU A 469 -15.47 37.63 -42.34
N SER A 470 -16.60 37.16 -41.79
CA SER A 470 -17.89 37.83 -41.98
C SER A 470 -17.91 39.25 -41.41
N ASN A 471 -17.29 39.50 -40.26
CA ASN A 471 -17.21 40.83 -39.67
C ASN A 471 -16.31 41.76 -40.52
N ASN A 472 -15.17 41.30 -40.98
CA ASN A 472 -14.27 42.10 -41.83
C ASN A 472 -15.00 42.55 -43.11
N ILE A 473 -15.79 41.66 -43.75
CA ILE A 473 -16.60 42.00 -44.89
C ILE A 473 -17.61 43.09 -44.56
N LYS A 474 -18.30 42.99 -43.41
CA LYS A 474 -19.25 44.03 -42.96
C LYS A 474 -18.57 45.37 -42.76
N GLU A 475 -17.40 45.39 -42.13
CA GLU A 475 -16.64 46.64 -41.87
C GLU A 475 -16.21 47.31 -43.19
N GLU A 476 -15.78 46.51 -44.17
CA GLU A 476 -15.44 47.03 -45.50
C GLU A 476 -16.66 47.71 -46.16
N TYR A 477 -17.85 47.10 -46.06
CA TYR A 477 -19.07 47.70 -46.61
C TYR A 477 -19.46 48.99 -45.89
N VAL A 478 -19.38 49.05 -44.57
CA VAL A 478 -19.66 50.29 -43.84
C VAL A 478 -18.67 51.38 -44.26
N GLY A 479 -17.37 51.04 -44.41
CA GLY A 479 -16.37 51.97 -44.89
C GLY A 479 -16.67 52.53 -46.29
N ARG A 480 -17.06 51.66 -47.24
CA ARG A 480 -17.45 52.08 -48.59
C ARG A 480 -18.69 52.94 -48.59
N PHE A 481 -19.72 52.60 -47.78
CA PHE A 481 -20.94 53.40 -47.64
C PHE A 481 -20.65 54.80 -47.10
N MET A 482 -19.83 54.93 -46.05
CA MET A 482 -19.42 56.21 -45.48
C MET A 482 -18.65 57.07 -46.48
N ASN A 483 -17.79 56.46 -47.28
CA ASN A 483 -17.09 57.16 -48.36
C ASN A 483 -18.05 57.72 -49.42
N LEU A 484 -19.03 56.91 -49.81
CA LEU A 484 -20.07 57.30 -50.78
C LEU A 484 -20.90 58.49 -50.25
N CYS A 485 -21.31 58.44 -48.98
CA CYS A 485 -21.99 59.54 -48.30
C CYS A 485 -21.15 60.82 -48.32
N SER A 486 -19.85 60.71 -48.03
CA SER A 486 -18.92 61.86 -48.06
C SER A 486 -18.81 62.51 -49.42
N VAL A 487 -18.73 61.70 -50.50
CA VAL A 487 -18.68 62.18 -51.87
C VAL A 487 -19.95 62.97 -52.22
N TYR A 488 -21.15 62.48 -51.81
CA TYR A 488 -22.39 63.21 -52.04
C TYR A 488 -22.51 64.51 -51.23
N ILE A 489 -22.06 64.54 -49.96
CA ILE A 489 -22.02 65.74 -49.15
C ILE A 489 -21.13 66.79 -49.82
N ASN A 490 -19.92 66.43 -50.25
CA ASN A 490 -18.97 67.32 -50.89
C ASN A 490 -19.55 67.86 -52.21
N ARG A 491 -20.30 67.06 -52.94
CA ARG A 491 -20.95 67.47 -54.19
C ARG A 491 -22.07 68.51 -53.92
N LEU A 492 -22.88 68.28 -52.87
CA LEU A 492 -23.89 69.24 -52.45
C LEU A 492 -23.23 70.55 -52.01
N ASP A 493 -22.11 70.53 -51.29
CA ASP A 493 -21.41 71.74 -50.93
C ASP A 493 -20.79 72.47 -52.11
N THR A 494 -20.25 71.72 -53.07
CA THR A 494 -19.73 72.27 -54.32
C THR A 494 -20.86 72.97 -55.10
N TYR A 495 -22.02 72.32 -55.22
CA TYR A 495 -23.21 72.92 -55.88
C TYR A 495 -23.67 74.15 -55.11
N ARG A 496 -23.76 74.12 -53.77
CA ARG A 496 -24.07 75.26 -52.94
C ARG A 496 -23.13 76.45 -53.19
N ARG A 497 -21.82 76.20 -53.23
CA ARG A 497 -20.79 77.21 -53.48
C ARG A 497 -20.93 77.79 -54.92
N MET A 498 -21.24 76.99 -55.91
CA MET A 498 -21.46 77.43 -57.28
C MET A 498 -22.68 78.32 -57.41
N VAL A 499 -23.79 77.92 -56.77
CA VAL A 499 -25.00 78.73 -56.65
C VAL A 499 -24.71 80.08 -55.95
N ASN A 500 -24.07 80.05 -54.76
CA ASN A 500 -23.72 81.27 -54.04
C ASN A 500 -22.77 82.18 -54.87
N LYS A 501 -21.79 81.63 -55.54
CA LYS A 501 -20.86 82.40 -56.40
C LYS A 501 -21.63 83.12 -57.56
N LYS A 502 -22.56 82.45 -58.21
CA LYS A 502 -23.36 83.05 -59.31
C LYS A 502 -24.34 84.11 -58.75
N ILE A 503 -24.94 83.90 -57.55
CA ILE A 503 -25.78 84.93 -56.91
C ILE A 503 -24.93 86.11 -56.55
N SER A 504 -23.74 85.96 -55.94
CA SER A 504 -22.89 87.08 -55.58
C SER A 504 -22.28 87.84 -56.75
N ALA A 505 -22.15 87.20 -57.90
CA ALA A 505 -21.70 87.83 -59.17
C ALA A 505 -22.83 88.52 -59.97
N GLY A 506 -24.04 88.49 -59.49
CA GLY A 506 -25.21 89.14 -60.21
C GLY A 506 -25.66 88.36 -61.48
N GLN A 507 -25.14 87.13 -61.66
CA GLN A 507 -25.42 86.35 -62.85
C GLN A 507 -26.73 85.49 -62.76
N MET A 508 -27.88 86.18 -62.55
CA MET A 508 -29.12 85.53 -62.24
C MET A 508 -29.70 84.73 -63.46
N GLU A 509 -29.49 85.21 -64.70
CA GLU A 509 -29.94 84.49 -65.90
C GLU A 509 -29.18 83.18 -66.09
N GLU A 510 -27.89 83.19 -65.88
CA GLU A 510 -27.06 81.97 -65.96
C GLU A 510 -27.36 80.98 -64.86
N LEU A 511 -27.67 81.48 -63.68
CA LEU A 511 -28.09 80.64 -62.52
C LEU A 511 -29.42 79.96 -62.85
N LEU A 512 -30.42 80.76 -63.40
CA LEU A 512 -31.72 80.21 -63.84
C LEU A 512 -31.57 79.18 -64.94
N LYS A 513 -30.68 79.39 -65.90
CA LYS A 513 -30.38 78.38 -66.91
C LYS A 513 -29.78 77.12 -66.32
N MET A 514 -28.83 77.25 -65.38
CA MET A 514 -28.16 76.12 -64.73
C MET A 514 -29.13 75.33 -63.86
N VAL A 515 -29.97 75.99 -63.03
CA VAL A 515 -30.97 75.35 -62.18
C VAL A 515 -32.09 74.68 -62.97
N ARG A 516 -32.45 75.24 -64.15
CA ARG A 516 -33.45 74.66 -65.09
C ARG A 516 -32.84 73.55 -65.94
N SER A 517 -31.53 73.53 -66.13
CA SER A 517 -30.85 72.43 -66.82
C SER A 517 -30.90 71.16 -65.98
N ARG A 518 -31.24 70.06 -66.61
CA ARG A 518 -31.21 68.72 -65.94
C ARG A 518 -29.82 68.11 -65.93
N GLU A 519 -28.84 68.74 -66.57
CA GLU A 519 -27.51 68.19 -66.81
C GLU A 519 -26.79 67.80 -65.51
N VAL A 520 -26.91 68.61 -64.46
CA VAL A 520 -26.32 68.30 -63.11
C VAL A 520 -27.02 67.10 -62.45
N LEU A 521 -28.35 67.04 -62.60
CA LEU A 521 -29.16 65.95 -62.09
C LEU A 521 -28.85 64.62 -62.84
N ASP A 522 -28.84 64.69 -64.15
CA ASP A 522 -28.64 63.52 -65.02
C ASP A 522 -27.21 62.95 -64.82
N THR A 523 -26.20 63.81 -64.70
CA THR A 523 -24.83 63.40 -64.39
C THR A 523 -24.75 62.76 -63.01
N GLY A 524 -25.47 63.36 -62.02
CA GLY A 524 -25.52 62.80 -60.66
C GLY A 524 -26.21 61.47 -60.56
N LEU A 525 -27.28 61.27 -61.28
CA LEU A 525 -28.02 60.01 -61.36
C LEU A 525 -27.20 58.93 -62.07
N LYS A 526 -26.46 59.25 -63.09
CA LYS A 526 -25.58 58.31 -63.79
C LYS A 526 -24.49 57.79 -62.82
N GLU A 527 -23.83 58.68 -62.12
CA GLU A 527 -22.79 58.28 -61.12
C GLU A 527 -23.39 57.48 -59.97
N LEU A 528 -24.60 57.82 -59.47
CA LEU A 528 -25.32 57.05 -58.47
C LEU A 528 -25.53 55.60 -58.94
N TYR A 529 -26.00 55.46 -60.16
CA TYR A 529 -26.25 54.13 -60.72
C TYR A 529 -24.98 53.37 -60.99
N ASP A 530 -23.92 53.97 -61.52
CA ASP A 530 -22.62 53.34 -61.70
C ASP A 530 -21.98 52.90 -60.38
N ASN A 531 -22.07 53.71 -59.33
CA ASN A 531 -21.62 53.39 -58.00
C ASN A 531 -22.46 52.26 -57.37
N PHE A 532 -23.79 52.31 -57.49
CA PHE A 532 -24.70 51.28 -57.02
C PHE A 532 -24.43 49.96 -57.74
N ASP A 533 -24.36 49.95 -59.09
CA ASP A 533 -24.11 48.77 -59.91
C ASP A 533 -22.78 48.11 -59.51
N THR A 534 -21.71 48.92 -59.34
CA THR A 534 -20.40 48.44 -58.96
C THR A 534 -20.43 47.85 -57.55
N ALA A 535 -21.04 48.53 -56.57
CA ALA A 535 -21.13 48.05 -55.24
C ALA A 535 -21.99 46.79 -55.08
N PHE A 536 -23.08 46.74 -55.83
CA PHE A 536 -24.00 45.61 -55.84
C PHE A 536 -23.37 44.37 -56.51
N LEU A 537 -22.70 44.50 -57.62
CA LEU A 537 -22.03 43.39 -58.29
C LEU A 537 -20.79 42.92 -57.55
N HIS A 538 -20.21 43.78 -56.78
CA HIS A 538 -19.15 43.32 -55.84
C HIS A 538 -19.72 42.43 -54.72
N LEU A 539 -20.95 42.70 -54.24
CA LEU A 539 -21.67 41.85 -53.29
C LEU A 539 -22.19 40.56 -53.91
N PHE A 540 -22.66 40.66 -55.10
CA PHE A 540 -23.31 39.57 -55.83
C PHE A 540 -22.69 39.44 -57.24
N PRO A 541 -21.46 38.93 -57.37
CA PRO A 541 -20.75 38.89 -58.65
C PRO A 541 -21.51 38.15 -59.75
N ASP A 542 -22.20 37.07 -59.42
CA ASP A 542 -22.91 36.19 -60.30
C ASP A 542 -24.40 36.60 -60.50
N PHE A 543 -24.81 37.80 -60.03
CA PHE A 543 -26.21 38.17 -60.00
C PHE A 543 -26.84 38.16 -61.34
N VAL A 544 -26.19 38.73 -62.36
CA VAL A 544 -26.75 38.83 -63.76
C VAL A 544 -26.97 37.45 -64.35
N ASP A 545 -26.01 36.53 -64.15
CA ASP A 545 -26.10 35.17 -64.71
C ASP A 545 -27.21 34.38 -63.99
N LYS A 546 -27.21 34.41 -62.66
CA LYS A 546 -28.20 33.72 -61.83
C LYS A 546 -29.60 34.31 -61.97
N PHE A 547 -29.72 35.63 -62.22
CA PHE A 547 -30.98 36.28 -62.58
C PHE A 547 -31.49 35.81 -63.91
N ASN A 548 -30.62 35.76 -64.90
CA ASN A 548 -30.96 35.27 -66.29
C ASN A 548 -31.36 33.78 -66.25
N ASP A 549 -30.90 33.01 -65.33
CA ASP A 549 -31.34 31.62 -65.13
C ASP A 549 -32.76 31.47 -64.60
N LEU A 550 -33.33 32.54 -64.04
CA LEU A 550 -34.73 32.59 -63.61
C LEU A 550 -35.67 32.95 -64.79
N LEU A 551 -35.13 33.45 -65.92
CA LEU A 551 -35.88 33.85 -67.07
C LEU A 551 -35.92 32.73 -68.13
N GLN A 552 -36.91 32.81 -69.08
CA GLN A 552 -36.96 31.94 -70.22
C GLN A 552 -35.74 32.18 -71.13
N PRO A 553 -35.18 31.16 -71.82
CA PRO A 553 -33.94 31.29 -72.57
C PRO A 553 -33.97 32.40 -73.61
N GLU A 554 -35.16 32.63 -74.27
CA GLU A 554 -35.37 33.64 -75.28
C GLU A 554 -35.53 35.04 -74.70
N GLU A 555 -35.78 35.16 -73.42
CA GLU A 555 -36.06 36.41 -72.70
C GLU A 555 -34.92 36.84 -71.77
N ARG A 556 -33.74 36.22 -71.90
CA ARG A 556 -32.56 36.61 -71.12
C ARG A 556 -32.13 38.03 -71.39
N ILE A 557 -31.79 38.76 -70.36
CA ILE A 557 -31.33 40.15 -70.44
C ILE A 557 -29.87 40.17 -70.93
N VAL A 558 -29.64 40.81 -72.07
CA VAL A 558 -28.29 41.05 -72.62
C VAL A 558 -27.95 42.52 -72.39
N LEU A 559 -26.89 42.77 -71.66
CA LEU A 559 -26.38 44.10 -71.31
C LEU A 559 -25.62 44.72 -72.48
N ARG A 560 -25.69 46.04 -72.67
CA ARG A 560 -24.92 46.76 -73.70
C ARG A 560 -23.44 46.84 -73.26
N LYS A 561 -22.56 47.02 -74.21
CA LYS A 561 -21.12 47.12 -73.97
C LYS A 561 -20.86 48.30 -73.03
N GLY A 562 -20.30 47.97 -71.80
CA GLY A 562 -20.00 48.93 -70.79
C GLY A 562 -21.11 49.20 -69.73
N GLU A 563 -22.29 48.58 -69.90
CA GLU A 563 -23.39 48.64 -68.96
C GLU A 563 -23.24 47.50 -67.90
N LEU A 564 -23.24 47.86 -66.64
CA LEU A 564 -23.12 46.88 -65.53
C LEU A 564 -24.47 46.26 -65.18
N LEU A 565 -25.51 47.11 -65.04
CA LEU A 565 -26.88 46.71 -64.84
C LEU A 565 -27.80 47.62 -65.65
N ASN A 566 -28.83 47.09 -66.31
CA ASN A 566 -29.90 47.89 -66.90
C ASN A 566 -30.98 48.22 -65.85
N THR A 567 -32.00 49.02 -66.26
CA THR A 567 -33.09 49.43 -65.33
C THR A 567 -33.86 48.23 -64.79
N GLU A 568 -34.12 47.20 -65.58
CA GLU A 568 -34.80 45.98 -65.13
C GLU A 568 -33.98 45.30 -64.05
N LEU A 569 -32.69 45.07 -64.28
CA LEU A 569 -31.77 44.44 -63.28
C LEU A 569 -31.60 45.30 -62.04
N ARG A 570 -31.49 46.65 -62.08
CA ARG A 570 -31.42 47.54 -60.94
C ARG A 570 -32.64 47.45 -60.00
N ILE A 571 -33.84 47.32 -60.60
CA ILE A 571 -35.07 47.12 -59.81
C ILE A 571 -34.97 45.85 -59.01
N PHE A 572 -34.55 44.75 -59.61
CA PHE A 572 -34.45 43.48 -58.95
C PHE A 572 -33.16 43.35 -58.02
N ALA A 573 -32.14 44.12 -58.32
CA ALA A 573 -31.01 44.30 -57.43
C ALA A 573 -31.41 45.00 -56.12
N LEU A 574 -32.26 46.05 -56.20
CA LEU A 574 -32.83 46.70 -55.05
C LEU A 574 -33.71 45.76 -54.23
N ILE A 575 -34.57 44.97 -54.85
CA ILE A 575 -35.38 43.94 -54.21
C ILE A 575 -34.47 42.91 -53.55
N ARG A 576 -33.37 42.46 -54.16
CA ARG A 576 -32.40 41.53 -53.57
C ARG A 576 -31.74 42.10 -52.32
N LEU A 577 -31.53 43.39 -52.22
CA LEU A 577 -31.04 44.11 -51.03
C LEU A 577 -32.11 44.32 -49.95
N GLY A 578 -33.37 43.88 -50.19
CA GLY A 578 -34.46 44.00 -49.24
C GLY A 578 -35.27 45.29 -49.39
N ILE A 579 -35.07 46.06 -50.46
CA ILE A 579 -35.89 47.24 -50.86
C ILE A 579 -36.93 46.73 -51.84
N ASP A 580 -38.04 46.22 -51.34
CA ASP A 580 -39.10 45.59 -52.13
C ASP A 580 -40.31 46.51 -52.40
N ASP A 581 -40.41 47.63 -51.69
CA ASP A 581 -41.46 48.64 -51.85
C ASP A 581 -41.27 49.38 -53.23
N SER A 582 -42.25 49.28 -54.08
CA SER A 582 -42.20 49.91 -55.37
C SER A 582 -42.12 51.44 -55.31
N SER A 583 -42.60 52.08 -54.25
CA SER A 583 -42.49 53.53 -54.07
C SER A 583 -41.05 53.96 -53.77
N GLN A 584 -40.35 53.19 -52.92
CA GLN A 584 -38.93 53.42 -52.58
C GLN A 584 -38.04 53.16 -53.82
N ILE A 585 -38.31 52.09 -54.61
CA ILE A 585 -37.58 51.76 -55.81
C ILE A 585 -37.81 52.90 -56.85
N ALA A 586 -39.06 53.40 -56.98
CA ALA A 586 -39.38 54.48 -57.88
C ALA A 586 -38.66 55.79 -57.52
N GLU A 587 -38.59 56.11 -56.22
CA GLU A 587 -37.85 57.25 -55.70
C GLU A 587 -36.34 57.11 -55.97
N PHE A 588 -35.76 55.96 -55.70
CA PHE A 588 -34.33 55.70 -55.98
C PHE A 588 -33.98 55.83 -57.45
N LEU A 589 -34.78 55.19 -58.32
CA LEU A 589 -34.53 55.18 -59.79
C LEU A 589 -35.10 56.39 -60.51
N ARG A 590 -35.81 57.32 -59.80
CA ARG A 590 -36.44 58.48 -60.39
C ARG A 590 -37.47 58.19 -61.53
N TYR A 591 -38.18 57.08 -61.32
CA TYR A 591 -39.29 56.68 -62.19
C TYR A 591 -40.65 56.89 -61.49
N SER A 592 -41.74 56.80 -62.24
CA SER A 592 -43.04 56.73 -61.59
C SER A 592 -43.29 55.36 -60.99
N VAL A 593 -44.08 55.31 -59.90
CA VAL A 593 -44.43 54.05 -59.23
C VAL A 593 -45.06 53.06 -60.23
N ASN A 594 -45.91 53.58 -61.13
CA ASN A 594 -46.51 52.77 -62.23
C ASN A 594 -45.46 52.20 -63.18
N THR A 595 -44.39 52.93 -63.43
CA THR A 595 -43.29 52.44 -64.31
C THR A 595 -42.57 51.25 -63.62
N ILE A 596 -42.35 51.34 -62.35
CA ILE A 596 -41.72 50.24 -61.54
C ILE A 596 -42.64 49.01 -61.56
N TYR A 597 -43.93 49.18 -61.35
CA TYR A 597 -44.89 48.09 -61.41
C TYR A 597 -44.88 47.41 -62.78
N ASN A 598 -44.83 48.20 -63.85
CA ASN A 598 -44.79 47.66 -65.22
C ASN A 598 -43.51 46.87 -65.49
N TYR A 599 -42.35 47.35 -65.01
CA TYR A 599 -41.09 46.61 -65.12
C TYR A 599 -41.12 45.30 -64.37
N ARG A 600 -41.60 45.36 -63.08
CA ARG A 600 -41.74 44.16 -62.28
C ARG A 600 -42.67 43.12 -62.93
N ALA A 601 -43.84 43.56 -63.42
CA ALA A 601 -44.81 42.69 -64.09
C ALA A 601 -44.24 42.11 -65.36
N LYS A 602 -43.56 42.93 -66.13
CA LYS A 602 -42.94 42.52 -67.39
C LYS A 602 -41.89 41.43 -67.19
N VAL A 603 -41.00 41.63 -66.22
CA VAL A 603 -39.92 40.63 -65.93
C VAL A 603 -40.50 39.37 -65.33
N LYS A 604 -41.47 39.48 -64.42
CA LYS A 604 -42.14 38.29 -63.85
C LYS A 604 -42.88 37.47 -64.90
N ASN A 605 -43.37 38.11 -65.96
CA ASN A 605 -44.00 37.39 -67.11
C ASN A 605 -42.97 36.62 -67.95
N LYS A 606 -41.72 37.02 -67.92
CA LYS A 606 -40.60 36.40 -68.63
C LYS A 606 -39.93 35.30 -67.85
N ALA A 607 -40.34 35.12 -66.57
CA ALA A 607 -39.78 34.10 -65.66
C ALA A 607 -40.23 32.70 -66.13
N ARG A 608 -39.34 31.74 -65.97
CA ARG A 608 -39.61 30.31 -66.15
C ARG A 608 -40.20 29.61 -64.92
N ILE A 609 -40.33 30.35 -63.81
CA ILE A 609 -40.90 29.88 -62.54
C ILE A 609 -42.17 30.67 -62.22
N SER A 610 -42.95 30.26 -61.19
CA SER A 610 -44.18 30.95 -60.84
C SER A 610 -43.91 32.42 -60.44
N ARG A 611 -44.88 33.31 -60.64
CA ARG A 611 -44.73 34.71 -60.24
C ARG A 611 -44.51 34.89 -58.74
N GLU A 612 -45.06 34.01 -57.95
CA GLU A 612 -44.97 34.03 -56.52
C GLU A 612 -43.57 33.59 -56.02
N ASP A 613 -43.00 32.58 -56.71
CA ASP A 613 -41.69 32.04 -56.34
C ASP A 613 -40.51 32.90 -56.86
N PHE A 614 -40.76 33.79 -57.82
CA PHE A 614 -39.71 34.55 -58.52
C PHE A 614 -38.91 35.43 -57.53
N GLU A 615 -39.58 36.19 -56.66
CA GLU A 615 -38.90 37.04 -55.71
C GLU A 615 -38.26 36.23 -54.52
N ILE A 616 -38.88 35.09 -54.15
CA ILE A 616 -38.28 34.18 -53.18
C ILE A 616 -36.94 33.60 -53.69
N ARG A 617 -36.92 33.18 -54.96
CA ARG A 617 -35.71 32.70 -55.62
C ARG A 617 -34.67 33.78 -55.85
N LEU A 618 -35.11 34.98 -56.16
CA LEU A 618 -34.26 36.16 -56.32
C LEU A 618 -33.51 36.43 -54.97
N MET A 619 -34.22 36.36 -53.85
CA MET A 619 -33.63 36.58 -52.53
C MET A 619 -32.58 35.53 -52.17
N GLN A 620 -32.58 34.36 -52.79
CA GLN A 620 -31.62 33.28 -52.58
C GLN A 620 -30.34 33.39 -53.44
N ILE A 621 -30.28 34.32 -54.41
CA ILE A 621 -29.07 34.57 -55.19
C ILE A 621 -27.93 35.05 -54.24
N ARG A 622 -26.89 34.30 -54.16
CA ARG A 622 -25.70 34.62 -53.36
C ARG A 622 -24.58 35.05 -54.28
#